data_04d71d270ba069ad17c61b21cd2a6909
#
_entry.id   04d71d270ba069ad17c61b21cd2a6909
#
_cell.length_a   1.000
_cell.length_b   1.000
_cell.length_c   1.000
_cell.angle_alpha   90.00
_cell.angle_beta   90.00
_cell.angle_gamma   90.00
#
_symmetry.space_group_name_H-M   'P 1'
#
loop_
_entity.id
_entity.type
_entity.pdbx_description
1 polymer ?
#
loop_
_entity_poly.entity_id
_entity_poly.type
_entity_poly.pdbx_seq_one_letter_code
_entity_poly.pdbx_strand_id
1 'polypeptide(L)'
;EDAERFAKMRKLVWEDLFNGATIATLWKFYEPQPGQYRFEKDAPFMLYRPAPAKMIEMCRELDLTPRMHCLSWFFSQWCFPDWVEKTSEASAAASDRYFKKVCERFGDEVRYWNIANEYCRFYDENTRKYMHRDPVYKAFVEVRKHLPESTVFTYNELSECWYDAFYNREYAPTYLIVQNLLLRGCKVDELGMQLHIFSERQWADTLQGRTLSP
;
A
#
# COMPACT_ATOMS: atom_id res chain seq x y z
N GLU A 1 -8.73 -24.39 6.19
CA GLU A 1 -7.33 -24.04 6.54
C GLU A 1 -7.16 -22.51 6.69
N ASP A 2 -7.38 -21.70 5.64
CA ASP A 2 -7.19 -20.23 5.72
C ASP A 2 -8.16 -19.55 6.70
N ALA A 3 -9.43 -19.94 6.70
CA ALA A 3 -10.42 -19.42 7.64
C ALA A 3 -10.10 -19.79 9.10
N GLU A 4 -9.63 -20.99 9.33
CA GLU A 4 -9.24 -21.46 10.67
C GLU A 4 -7.98 -20.75 11.15
N ARG A 5 -6.98 -20.58 10.28
CA ARG A 5 -5.77 -19.79 10.55
C ARG A 5 -6.10 -18.36 10.87
N PHE A 6 -6.99 -17.73 10.10
CA PHE A 6 -7.47 -16.39 10.34
C PHE A 6 -8.18 -16.26 11.70
N ALA A 7 -9.07 -17.18 12.05
CA ALA A 7 -9.75 -17.18 13.35
C ALA A 7 -8.77 -17.28 14.52
N LYS A 8 -7.74 -18.13 14.39
CA LYS A 8 -6.65 -18.25 15.39
C LYS A 8 -5.85 -16.95 15.51
N MET A 9 -5.47 -16.33 14.39
CA MET A 9 -4.76 -15.06 14.38
C MET A 9 -5.59 -13.93 15.00
N ARG A 10 -6.89 -13.85 14.66
CA ARG A 10 -7.82 -12.90 15.27
C ARG A 10 -7.76 -12.97 16.79
N LYS A 11 -7.93 -14.16 17.37
CA LYS A 11 -7.95 -14.36 18.81
C LYS A 11 -6.62 -14.06 19.50
N LEU A 12 -5.51 -14.47 18.91
CA LEU A 12 -4.20 -14.38 19.58
C LEU A 12 -3.53 -13.00 19.42
N VAL A 13 -3.88 -12.26 18.40
CA VAL A 13 -3.12 -11.09 17.97
C VAL A 13 -3.97 -9.82 18.00
N TRP A 14 -5.14 -9.82 17.38
CA TRP A 14 -5.89 -8.59 17.19
C TRP A 14 -6.84 -8.24 18.35
N GLU A 15 -7.35 -9.20 19.10
CA GLU A 15 -8.29 -8.91 20.19
C GLU A 15 -7.64 -8.16 21.36
N ASP A 16 -6.37 -8.48 21.68
CA ASP A 16 -5.72 -7.96 22.90
C ASP A 16 -4.44 -7.16 22.65
N LEU A 17 -3.90 -7.15 21.43
CA LEU A 17 -2.55 -6.63 21.18
C LEU A 17 -2.53 -5.36 20.32
N PHE A 18 -3.41 -5.22 19.35
CA PHE A 18 -3.35 -4.13 18.37
C PHE A 18 -4.59 -3.23 18.44
N ASN A 19 -4.41 -1.96 18.10
CA ASN A 19 -5.46 -0.96 17.93
C ASN A 19 -5.71 -0.59 16.45
N GLY A 20 -5.07 -1.28 15.52
CA GLY A 20 -5.23 -1.06 14.10
C GLY A 20 -4.89 -2.29 13.26
N ALA A 21 -5.40 -2.32 12.04
CA ALA A 21 -5.12 -3.39 11.08
C ALA A 21 -4.89 -2.85 9.67
N THR A 22 -3.87 -3.40 9.00
CA THR A 22 -3.60 -3.13 7.60
C THR A 22 -4.38 -4.10 6.72
N ILE A 23 -5.20 -3.54 5.83
CA ILE A 23 -6.05 -4.27 4.90
C ILE A 23 -5.41 -4.23 3.52
N ALA A 24 -4.98 -5.40 3.04
CA ALA A 24 -4.36 -5.50 1.73
C ALA A 24 -5.38 -5.24 0.60
N THR A 25 -4.93 -4.47 -0.41
CA THR A 25 -5.68 -4.20 -1.65
C THR A 25 -4.80 -4.46 -2.87
N LEU A 26 -4.12 -5.60 -2.87
CA LEU A 26 -3.19 -6.00 -3.93
C LEU A 26 -3.94 -6.28 -5.22
N TRP A 27 -3.86 -5.39 -6.19
CA TRP A 27 -4.68 -5.37 -7.39
C TRP A 27 -4.80 -6.73 -8.10
N LYS A 28 -3.66 -7.41 -8.34
CA LYS A 28 -3.62 -8.72 -9.01
C LYS A 28 -4.57 -9.75 -8.40
N PHE A 29 -4.72 -9.75 -7.08
CA PHE A 29 -5.55 -10.71 -6.37
C PHE A 29 -7.01 -10.29 -6.24
N TYR A 30 -7.25 -8.98 -6.19
CA TYR A 30 -8.59 -8.44 -5.98
C TYR A 30 -9.35 -8.12 -7.27
N GLU A 31 -8.67 -8.09 -8.41
CA GLU A 31 -9.25 -8.07 -9.75
C GLU A 31 -8.55 -9.12 -10.63
N PRO A 32 -8.79 -10.44 -10.41
CA PRO A 32 -8.09 -11.50 -11.14
C PRO A 32 -8.45 -11.55 -12.63
N GLN A 33 -9.59 -10.98 -13.01
CA GLN A 33 -10.05 -10.78 -14.38
C GLN A 33 -10.64 -9.36 -14.49
N PRO A 34 -10.65 -8.76 -15.68
CA PRO A 34 -11.17 -7.41 -15.87
C PRO A 34 -12.61 -7.26 -15.33
N GLY A 35 -12.79 -6.36 -14.34
CA GLY A 35 -14.09 -6.06 -13.74
C GLY A 35 -14.62 -7.08 -12.73
N GLN A 36 -13.89 -8.15 -12.44
CA GLN A 36 -14.27 -9.14 -11.44
C GLN A 36 -13.59 -8.82 -10.10
N TYR A 37 -14.27 -8.05 -9.26
CA TYR A 37 -13.72 -7.60 -7.99
C TYR A 37 -14.02 -8.57 -6.85
N ARG A 38 -13.00 -8.91 -6.06
CA ARG A 38 -13.08 -9.76 -4.86
C ARG A 38 -13.07 -8.91 -3.60
N PHE A 39 -14.00 -7.98 -3.49
CA PHE A 39 -14.06 -7.01 -2.39
C PHE A 39 -14.99 -7.45 -1.26
N GLU A 40 -16.04 -8.21 -1.58
CA GLU A 40 -17.12 -8.52 -0.68
C GLU A 40 -16.78 -9.67 0.29
N LYS A 41 -17.55 -9.76 1.37
CA LYS A 41 -17.27 -10.65 2.52
C LYS A 41 -17.25 -12.14 2.17
N ASP A 42 -17.99 -12.53 1.15
CA ASP A 42 -18.12 -13.90 0.64
C ASP A 42 -17.04 -14.26 -0.40
N ALA A 43 -16.22 -13.31 -0.80
CA ALA A 43 -15.12 -13.60 -1.72
C ALA A 43 -14.10 -14.57 -1.09
N PRO A 44 -13.47 -15.43 -1.90
CA PRO A 44 -12.52 -16.41 -1.40
C PRO A 44 -11.31 -15.75 -0.75
N PHE A 45 -10.70 -16.45 0.19
CA PHE A 45 -9.42 -16.03 0.77
C PHE A 45 -8.34 -15.95 -0.32
N MET A 46 -7.51 -14.93 -0.20
CA MET A 46 -6.37 -14.71 -1.09
C MET A 46 -5.10 -14.68 -0.26
N LEU A 47 -4.19 -15.61 -0.49
CA LEU A 47 -2.97 -15.73 0.30
C LEU A 47 -3.30 -15.65 1.81
N TYR A 48 -4.10 -16.53 2.35
CA TYR A 48 -4.52 -16.54 3.77
C TYR A 48 -5.25 -15.28 4.29
N ARG A 49 -5.55 -14.31 3.43
CA ARG A 49 -6.26 -13.09 3.81
C ARG A 49 -7.71 -13.14 3.38
N PRO A 50 -8.67 -12.77 4.24
CA PRO A 50 -10.05 -12.58 3.83
C PRO A 50 -10.20 -11.33 2.96
N ALA A 51 -11.34 -11.21 2.30
CA ALA A 51 -11.64 -10.04 1.49
C ALA A 51 -11.65 -8.73 2.31
N PRO A 52 -11.36 -7.57 1.68
CA PRO A 52 -11.31 -6.29 2.37
C PRO A 52 -12.55 -5.95 3.18
N ALA A 53 -13.76 -6.20 2.64
CA ALA A 53 -15.00 -5.95 3.37
C ALA A 53 -15.12 -6.79 4.66
N LYS A 54 -14.60 -8.01 4.66
CA LYS A 54 -14.57 -8.86 5.87
C LYS A 54 -13.57 -8.34 6.91
N MET A 55 -12.43 -7.83 6.46
CA MET A 55 -11.42 -7.24 7.34
C MET A 55 -11.93 -5.93 7.98
N ILE A 56 -12.64 -5.09 7.22
CA ILE A 56 -13.25 -3.86 7.74
C ILE A 56 -14.32 -4.18 8.79
N GLU A 57 -15.14 -5.21 8.52
CA GLU A 57 -16.13 -5.69 9.53
C GLU A 57 -15.44 -6.10 10.83
N MET A 58 -14.37 -6.90 10.74
CA MET A 58 -13.57 -7.30 11.90
C MET A 58 -12.99 -6.09 12.64
N CYS A 59 -12.48 -5.09 11.91
CA CYS A 59 -11.99 -3.87 12.55
C CYS A 59 -13.07 -3.17 13.36
N ARG A 60 -14.31 -3.10 12.87
CA ARG A 60 -15.44 -2.52 13.63
C ARG A 60 -15.80 -3.35 14.87
N GLU A 61 -15.80 -4.69 14.73
CA GLU A 61 -16.11 -5.59 15.84
C GLU A 61 -15.09 -5.51 16.97
N LEU A 62 -13.83 -5.24 16.65
CA LEU A 62 -12.69 -5.23 17.60
C LEU A 62 -12.21 -3.83 17.96
N ASP A 63 -12.90 -2.78 17.54
CA ASP A 63 -12.51 -1.37 17.73
C ASP A 63 -11.08 -1.07 17.18
N LEU A 64 -10.75 -1.65 16.03
CA LEU A 64 -9.49 -1.44 15.36
C LEU A 64 -9.60 -0.36 14.27
N THR A 65 -8.57 0.46 14.14
CA THR A 65 -8.46 1.42 13.05
C THR A 65 -8.02 0.72 11.76
N PRO A 66 -8.85 0.70 10.69
CA PRO A 66 -8.46 0.12 9.41
C PRO A 66 -7.55 1.05 8.61
N ARG A 67 -6.53 0.49 7.96
CA ARG A 67 -5.67 1.18 6.99
C ARG A 67 -5.62 0.37 5.69
N MET A 68 -5.99 0.98 4.55
CA MET A 68 -5.87 0.34 3.25
C MET A 68 -4.41 0.32 2.77
N HIS A 69 -3.94 -0.82 2.28
CA HIS A 69 -2.57 -1.01 1.81
C HIS A 69 -2.51 -1.99 0.65
N CYS A 70 -2.01 -1.62 -0.46
CA CYS A 70 -1.78 -0.30 -1.04
C CYS A 70 -2.48 -0.21 -2.38
N LEU A 71 -2.78 0.97 -2.86
CA LEU A 71 -3.45 1.11 -4.17
C LEU A 71 -2.45 0.95 -5.31
N SER A 72 -1.34 1.69 -5.26
CA SER A 72 -0.33 1.68 -6.30
C SER A 72 0.96 1.02 -5.79
N TRP A 73 1.23 -0.16 -6.32
CA TRP A 73 2.47 -0.91 -6.12
C TRP A 73 2.72 -1.76 -7.36
N PHE A 74 3.57 -1.28 -8.25
CA PHE A 74 3.79 -1.92 -9.56
C PHE A 74 4.82 -3.05 -9.50
N PHE A 75 4.75 -3.86 -8.46
CA PHE A 75 5.54 -5.08 -8.38
C PHE A 75 4.78 -6.22 -9.06
N SER A 76 5.28 -6.69 -10.21
CA SER A 76 4.54 -7.58 -11.12
C SER A 76 4.06 -8.88 -10.50
N GLN A 77 4.82 -9.43 -9.55
CA GLN A 77 4.46 -10.71 -8.93
C GLN A 77 3.24 -10.61 -8.02
N TRP A 78 3.07 -9.47 -7.32
CA TRP A 78 2.10 -9.34 -6.23
C TRP A 78 0.95 -8.40 -6.53
N CYS A 79 1.17 -7.43 -7.40
CA CYS A 79 0.26 -6.31 -7.48
C CYS A 79 -0.26 -6.01 -8.87
N PHE A 80 0.45 -6.37 -9.92
CA PHE A 80 0.05 -6.04 -11.28
C PHE A 80 -0.63 -7.25 -11.94
N PRO A 81 -1.90 -7.13 -12.39
CA PRO A 81 -2.62 -8.24 -12.99
C PRO A 81 -2.03 -8.67 -14.33
N ASP A 82 -1.99 -9.98 -14.57
CA ASP A 82 -1.42 -10.55 -15.80
C ASP A 82 -2.27 -10.24 -17.07
N TRP A 83 -3.55 -9.94 -16.89
CA TRP A 83 -4.48 -9.62 -17.98
C TRP A 83 -4.36 -8.18 -18.51
N VAL A 84 -3.67 -7.28 -17.80
CA VAL A 84 -3.47 -5.91 -18.27
C VAL A 84 -2.51 -5.91 -19.44
N GLU A 85 -2.91 -5.27 -20.54
CA GLU A 85 -2.05 -5.08 -21.68
C GLU A 85 -0.79 -4.28 -21.28
N LYS A 86 0.37 -4.76 -21.72
CA LYS A 86 1.68 -4.24 -21.33
C LYS A 86 2.10 -3.03 -22.16
N THR A 87 1.25 -2.00 -22.17
CA THR A 87 1.55 -0.66 -22.69
C THR A 87 1.37 0.38 -21.58
N SER A 88 2.02 1.52 -21.70
CA SER A 88 1.92 2.61 -20.70
C SER A 88 0.49 3.14 -20.59
N GLU A 89 -0.19 3.28 -21.72
CA GLU A 89 -1.56 3.77 -21.82
C GLU A 89 -2.56 2.79 -21.21
N ALA A 90 -2.47 1.52 -21.56
CA ALA A 90 -3.36 0.47 -21.04
C ALA A 90 -3.17 0.27 -19.54
N SER A 91 -1.91 0.25 -19.07
CA SER A 91 -1.59 0.14 -17.65
C SER A 91 -2.12 1.33 -16.86
N ALA A 92 -1.98 2.54 -17.39
CA ALA A 92 -2.51 3.75 -16.76
C ALA A 92 -4.04 3.73 -16.67
N ALA A 93 -4.72 3.42 -17.77
CA ALA A 93 -6.19 3.37 -17.80
C ALA A 93 -6.76 2.26 -16.90
N ALA A 94 -6.11 1.10 -16.88
CA ALA A 94 -6.53 -0.02 -16.04
C ALA A 94 -6.32 0.28 -14.54
N SER A 95 -5.19 0.88 -14.16
CA SER A 95 -4.93 1.27 -12.77
C SER A 95 -5.89 2.36 -12.28
N ASP A 96 -6.20 3.37 -13.11
CA ASP A 96 -7.17 4.42 -12.77
C ASP A 96 -8.56 3.82 -12.50
N ARG A 97 -8.99 2.90 -13.33
CA ARG A 97 -10.26 2.19 -13.14
C ARG A 97 -10.27 1.39 -11.83
N TYR A 98 -9.17 0.67 -11.53
CA TYR A 98 -9.05 -0.08 -10.28
C TYR A 98 -9.06 0.85 -9.07
N PHE A 99 -8.26 1.91 -9.06
CA PHE A 99 -8.22 2.90 -7.97
C PHE A 99 -9.61 3.49 -7.71
N LYS A 100 -10.29 3.91 -8.77
CA LYS A 100 -11.67 4.40 -8.67
C LYS A 100 -12.57 3.38 -7.99
N LYS A 101 -12.54 2.12 -8.41
CA LYS A 101 -13.41 1.06 -7.87
C LYS A 101 -13.15 0.76 -6.40
N VAL A 102 -11.89 0.70 -5.99
CA VAL A 102 -11.52 0.51 -4.57
C VAL A 102 -11.96 1.72 -3.73
N CYS A 103 -11.71 2.93 -4.22
CA CYS A 103 -12.10 4.16 -3.53
C CYS A 103 -13.62 4.30 -3.40
N GLU A 104 -14.39 4.07 -4.48
CA GLU A 104 -15.85 4.09 -4.46
C GLU A 104 -16.42 3.07 -3.47
N ARG A 105 -15.76 1.92 -3.32
CA ARG A 105 -16.25 0.85 -2.44
C ARG A 105 -15.96 1.08 -0.96
N PHE A 106 -14.81 1.65 -0.63
CA PHE A 106 -14.30 1.70 0.75
C PHE A 106 -14.00 3.12 1.26
N GLY A 107 -14.12 4.14 0.43
CA GLY A 107 -13.70 5.50 0.76
C GLY A 107 -14.42 6.10 1.97
N ASP A 108 -15.70 5.78 2.15
CA ASP A 108 -16.50 6.25 3.30
C ASP A 108 -16.28 5.40 4.57
N GLU A 109 -15.66 4.22 4.44
CA GLU A 109 -15.48 3.27 5.54
C GLU A 109 -14.07 3.35 6.16
N VAL A 110 -13.07 3.82 5.39
CA VAL A 110 -11.66 3.81 5.79
C VAL A 110 -11.04 5.19 5.62
N ARG A 111 -10.48 5.70 6.69
CA ARG A 111 -9.85 7.02 6.70
C ARG A 111 -8.38 7.01 6.25
N TYR A 112 -7.63 5.95 6.50
CA TYR A 112 -6.18 5.88 6.29
C TYR A 112 -5.84 5.06 5.06
N TRP A 113 -5.12 5.65 4.09
CA TRP A 113 -4.83 5.03 2.80
C TRP A 113 -3.36 5.15 2.42
N ASN A 114 -2.70 4.02 2.27
CA ASN A 114 -1.42 3.98 1.58
C ASN A 114 -1.66 4.04 0.07
N ILE A 115 -1.34 5.19 -0.53
CA ILE A 115 -1.61 5.45 -1.94
C ILE A 115 -0.56 4.79 -2.83
N ALA A 116 0.72 4.92 -2.46
CA ALA A 116 1.82 4.35 -3.23
C ALA A 116 2.86 3.70 -2.32
N ASN A 117 3.42 2.57 -2.78
CA ASN A 117 4.30 1.71 -2.00
C ASN A 117 5.58 1.37 -2.77
N GLU A 118 6.75 1.57 -2.15
CA GLU A 118 8.06 1.03 -2.57
C GLU A 118 8.52 1.44 -3.98
N TYR A 119 8.44 2.69 -4.31
CA TYR A 119 8.87 3.18 -5.61
C TYR A 119 10.36 3.53 -5.72
N CYS A 120 11.08 3.59 -4.60
CA CYS A 120 12.50 3.91 -4.61
C CYS A 120 13.39 2.75 -5.08
N ARG A 121 13.00 1.52 -4.80
CA ARG A 121 13.90 0.38 -4.98
C ARG A 121 13.35 -0.78 -5.82
N PHE A 122 12.08 -1.10 -5.73
CA PHE A 122 11.51 -2.24 -6.43
C PHE A 122 10.97 -1.87 -7.81
N TYR A 123 11.90 -1.59 -8.71
CA TYR A 123 11.61 -1.58 -10.13
C TYR A 123 11.89 -2.98 -10.70
N ASP A 124 10.83 -3.75 -10.91
CA ASP A 124 10.90 -4.84 -11.85
C ASP A 124 11.09 -4.24 -13.26
N GLU A 125 12.20 -4.57 -13.90
CA GLU A 125 12.52 -4.07 -15.25
C GLU A 125 11.42 -4.35 -16.28
N ASN A 126 10.69 -5.45 -16.12
CA ASN A 126 9.60 -5.80 -17.01
C ASN A 126 8.38 -4.90 -16.81
N THR A 127 8.02 -4.60 -15.55
CA THR A 127 6.94 -3.68 -15.22
C THR A 127 7.27 -2.25 -15.65
N ARG A 128 8.53 -1.86 -15.51
CA ARG A 128 9.02 -0.52 -15.87
C ARG A 128 8.80 -0.15 -17.34
N LYS A 129 8.81 -1.13 -18.23
CA LYS A 129 8.66 -0.91 -19.69
C LYS A 129 7.28 -0.42 -20.08
N TYR A 130 6.25 -0.76 -19.31
CA TYR A 130 4.86 -0.41 -19.57
C TYR A 130 4.20 0.43 -18.48
N MET A 131 4.91 0.74 -17.42
CA MET A 131 4.44 1.64 -16.38
C MET A 131 4.40 3.10 -16.86
N HIS A 132 3.43 3.87 -16.39
CA HIS A 132 3.41 5.31 -16.62
C HIS A 132 4.72 5.97 -16.15
N ARG A 133 5.17 7.04 -16.83
CA ARG A 133 6.45 7.70 -16.51
C ARG A 133 6.51 8.27 -15.09
N ASP A 134 5.35 8.63 -14.53
CA ASP A 134 5.24 9.23 -13.20
C ASP A 134 4.08 8.55 -12.43
N PRO A 135 4.27 7.27 -12.07
CA PRO A 135 3.19 6.44 -11.53
C PRO A 135 2.74 6.88 -10.13
N VAL A 136 3.66 7.39 -9.33
CA VAL A 136 3.36 7.85 -7.96
C VAL A 136 2.48 9.09 -8.00
N TYR A 137 2.90 10.12 -8.72
CA TYR A 137 2.12 11.34 -8.89
C TYR A 137 0.73 11.04 -9.47
N LYS A 138 0.69 10.22 -10.52
CA LYS A 138 -0.56 9.82 -11.15
C LYS A 138 -1.51 9.14 -10.16
N ALA A 139 -1.01 8.24 -9.31
CA ALA A 139 -1.80 7.58 -8.30
C ALA A 139 -2.40 8.58 -7.29
N PHE A 140 -1.58 9.50 -6.76
CA PHE A 140 -2.05 10.53 -5.83
C PHE A 140 -3.12 11.43 -6.44
N VAL A 141 -2.91 11.89 -7.66
CA VAL A 141 -3.87 12.75 -8.38
C VAL A 141 -5.18 12.01 -8.67
N GLU A 142 -5.10 10.77 -9.12
CA GLU A 142 -6.30 10.00 -9.46
C GLU A 142 -7.12 9.65 -8.23
N VAL A 143 -6.48 9.12 -7.19
CA VAL A 143 -7.14 8.72 -5.95
C VAL A 143 -7.81 9.90 -5.24
N ARG A 144 -7.19 11.09 -5.31
CA ARG A 144 -7.74 12.32 -4.71
C ARG A 144 -9.13 12.68 -5.25
N LYS A 145 -9.46 12.30 -6.48
CA LYS A 145 -10.77 12.55 -7.10
C LYS A 145 -11.90 11.73 -6.49
N HIS A 146 -11.58 10.63 -5.82
CA HIS A 146 -12.53 9.60 -5.42
C HIS A 146 -12.65 9.44 -3.90
N LEU A 147 -11.75 10.02 -3.12
CA LEU A 147 -11.76 9.92 -1.66
C LEU A 147 -12.16 11.23 -0.98
N PRO A 148 -12.81 11.17 0.18
CA PRO A 148 -13.16 12.35 0.97
C PRO A 148 -11.94 13.22 1.31
N GLU A 149 -12.16 14.52 1.55
CA GLU A 149 -11.09 15.46 1.96
C GLU A 149 -10.43 15.05 3.28
N SER A 150 -11.20 14.46 4.18
CA SER A 150 -10.73 13.97 5.49
C SER A 150 -9.86 12.72 5.44
N THR A 151 -9.75 12.08 4.27
CA THR A 151 -8.90 10.88 4.10
C THR A 151 -7.44 11.23 4.27
N VAL A 152 -6.71 10.40 5.01
CA VAL A 152 -5.27 10.55 5.25
C VAL A 152 -4.50 9.77 4.19
N PHE A 153 -3.66 10.46 3.43
CA PHE A 153 -2.86 9.91 2.33
C PHE A 153 -1.44 9.63 2.79
N THR A 154 -1.01 8.40 2.65
CA THR A 154 0.34 7.93 2.99
C THR A 154 1.12 7.54 1.74
N TYR A 155 2.37 7.98 1.65
CA TYR A 155 3.40 7.35 0.83
C TYR A 155 4.23 6.43 1.71
N ASN A 156 4.40 5.16 1.34
CA ASN A 156 5.09 4.16 2.15
C ASN A 156 6.34 3.64 1.44
N GLU A 157 7.45 3.54 2.19
CA GLU A 157 8.73 3.14 1.61
C GLU A 157 9.55 2.25 2.55
N LEU A 158 10.51 1.56 2.00
CA LEU A 158 11.47 0.75 2.73
C LEU A 158 12.39 1.62 3.59
N SER A 159 12.71 1.16 4.79
CA SER A 159 13.63 1.85 5.69
C SER A 159 15.02 2.06 5.08
N GLU A 160 15.45 1.17 4.19
CA GLU A 160 16.74 1.27 3.48
C GLU A 160 16.85 2.52 2.62
N CYS A 161 15.75 3.00 2.04
CA CYS A 161 15.76 4.23 1.24
C CYS A 161 15.97 5.50 2.08
N TRP A 162 15.80 5.42 3.40
CA TRP A 162 16.19 6.45 4.37
C TRP A 162 17.63 6.27 4.84
N TYR A 163 18.04 5.02 4.96
CA TYR A 163 19.33 4.61 5.47
C TYR A 163 20.48 5.04 4.57
N ASP A 164 20.32 4.87 3.25
CA ASP A 164 21.31 5.28 2.26
C ASP A 164 21.62 6.78 2.36
N ALA A 165 20.63 7.62 2.61
CA ALA A 165 20.83 9.05 2.81
C ALA A 165 21.67 9.36 4.08
N PHE A 166 21.45 8.61 5.15
CA PHE A 166 22.18 8.80 6.40
C PHE A 166 23.66 8.45 6.26
N TYR A 167 23.97 7.32 5.59
CA TYR A 167 25.36 6.87 5.44
C TYR A 167 26.10 7.60 4.33
N ASN A 168 25.45 7.89 3.22
CA ASN A 168 26.09 8.45 2.04
C ASN A 168 26.00 9.98 1.97
N ARG A 169 25.34 10.64 2.93
CA ARG A 169 25.08 12.09 2.97
C ARG A 169 24.39 12.62 1.71
N GLU A 170 23.64 11.78 1.05
CA GLU A 170 22.81 12.12 -0.09
C GLU A 170 21.35 12.28 0.34
N TYR A 171 20.56 12.98 -0.47
CA TYR A 171 19.13 13.05 -0.23
C TYR A 171 18.49 11.67 -0.39
N ALA A 172 17.70 11.24 0.60
CA ALA A 172 16.95 10.01 0.50
C ALA A 172 16.04 10.05 -0.73
N PRO A 173 16.01 9.00 -1.56
CA PRO A 173 15.08 8.92 -2.70
C PRO A 173 13.64 9.20 -2.30
N THR A 174 13.20 8.70 -1.15
CA THR A 174 11.89 8.97 -0.55
C THR A 174 11.65 10.47 -0.37
N TYR A 175 12.63 11.21 0.14
CA TYR A 175 12.54 12.66 0.30
C TYR A 175 12.26 13.35 -1.03
N LEU A 176 13.01 12.99 -2.09
CA LEU A 176 12.84 13.58 -3.42
C LEU A 176 11.46 13.28 -4.02
N ILE A 177 10.94 12.06 -3.84
CA ILE A 177 9.59 11.69 -4.30
C ILE A 177 8.54 12.55 -3.58
N VAL A 178 8.60 12.61 -2.26
CA VAL A 178 7.60 13.33 -1.48
C VAL A 178 7.69 14.83 -1.71
N GLN A 179 8.90 15.39 -1.75
CA GLN A 179 9.10 16.80 -2.12
C GLN A 179 8.50 17.12 -3.49
N ASN A 180 8.71 16.26 -4.49
CA ASN A 180 8.12 16.43 -5.81
C ASN A 180 6.59 16.41 -5.78
N LEU A 181 5.98 15.49 -5.03
CA LEU A 181 4.53 15.43 -4.84
C LEU A 181 3.99 16.70 -4.21
N LEU A 182 4.60 17.18 -3.14
CA LEU A 182 4.18 18.39 -2.42
C LEU A 182 4.33 19.65 -3.28
N LEU A 183 5.45 19.82 -4.01
CA LEU A 183 5.68 20.93 -4.92
C LEU A 183 4.66 20.99 -6.08
N ARG A 184 4.09 19.84 -6.43
CA ARG A 184 3.04 19.72 -7.46
C ARG A 184 1.61 19.78 -6.88
N GLY A 185 1.48 20.11 -5.59
CA GLY A 185 0.19 20.29 -4.93
C GLY A 185 -0.53 19.00 -4.55
N CYS A 186 0.16 17.86 -4.52
CA CYS A 186 -0.43 16.63 -4.02
C CYS A 186 -0.61 16.68 -2.51
N LYS A 187 -1.72 16.12 -2.03
CA LYS A 187 -1.95 15.86 -0.62
C LYS A 187 -1.11 14.64 -0.20
N VAL A 188 -0.15 14.85 0.70
CA VAL A 188 0.62 13.79 1.36
C VAL A 188 0.59 14.12 2.85
N ASP A 189 -0.13 13.33 3.64
CA ASP A 189 -0.32 13.60 5.07
C ASP A 189 0.68 12.82 5.91
N GLU A 190 1.10 11.64 5.44
CA GLU A 190 1.97 10.74 6.19
C GLU A 190 3.06 10.12 5.30
N LEU A 191 4.21 9.88 5.92
CA LEU A 191 5.25 8.98 5.41
C LEU A 191 5.22 7.68 6.20
N GLY A 192 4.99 6.56 5.50
CA GLY A 192 5.12 5.23 6.05
C GLY A 192 6.56 4.74 5.91
N MET A 193 7.14 4.27 6.99
CA MET A 193 8.44 3.64 7.00
C MET A 193 8.29 2.16 7.37
N GLN A 194 8.72 1.29 6.47
CA GLN A 194 8.75 -0.15 6.75
C GLN A 194 9.99 -0.47 7.56
N LEU A 195 9.82 -0.65 8.85
CA LEU A 195 10.93 -1.00 9.75
C LEU A 195 11.14 -2.51 9.75
N HIS A 196 11.76 -3.04 8.69
CA HIS A 196 12.19 -4.42 8.63
C HIS A 196 13.57 -4.58 9.23
N ILE A 197 13.68 -5.39 10.29
CA ILE A 197 14.94 -5.67 10.97
C ILE A 197 15.33 -7.11 10.66
N PHE A 198 16.26 -7.31 9.73
CA PHE A 198 16.65 -8.63 9.25
C PHE A 198 18.04 -9.09 9.74
N SER A 199 18.80 -8.24 10.44
CA SER A 199 20.14 -8.56 10.91
C SER A 199 20.45 -7.94 12.28
N GLU A 200 21.43 -8.51 12.98
CA GLU A 200 21.92 -7.98 14.24
C GLU A 200 22.42 -6.54 14.11
N ARG A 201 23.03 -6.19 12.98
CA ARG A 201 23.50 -4.83 12.71
C ARG A 201 22.32 -3.85 12.61
N GLN A 202 21.28 -4.19 11.86
CA GLN A 202 20.08 -3.36 11.75
C GLN A 202 19.40 -3.20 13.12
N TRP A 203 19.39 -4.25 13.92
CA TRP A 203 18.88 -4.21 15.29
C TRP A 203 19.69 -3.25 16.16
N ALA A 204 21.02 -3.36 16.15
CA ALA A 204 21.90 -2.49 16.89
C ALA A 204 21.75 -1.01 16.48
N ASP A 205 21.63 -0.76 15.18
CA ASP A 205 21.41 0.59 14.65
C ASP A 205 20.05 1.16 15.07
N THR A 206 19.01 0.34 15.07
CA THR A 206 17.67 0.72 15.56
C THR A 206 17.69 1.08 17.04
N LEU A 207 18.32 0.26 17.89
CA LEU A 207 18.45 0.53 19.31
C LEU A 207 19.24 1.81 19.62
N GLN A 208 20.17 2.18 18.74
CA GLN A 208 20.94 3.43 18.85
C GLN A 208 20.23 4.64 18.20
N GLY A 209 19.01 4.48 17.73
CA GLY A 209 18.22 5.53 17.09
C GLY A 209 18.71 5.94 15.70
N ARG A 210 19.69 5.22 15.13
CA ARG A 210 20.27 5.60 13.82
C ARG A 210 19.32 5.36 12.64
N THR A 211 18.42 4.41 12.75
CA THR A 211 17.44 4.10 11.69
C THR A 211 16.15 4.90 11.79
N LEU A 212 15.93 5.57 12.92
CA LEU A 212 14.71 6.35 13.18
C LEU A 212 14.96 7.87 13.09
N SER A 213 16.22 8.26 12.90
CA SER A 213 16.56 9.67 12.70
C SER A 213 16.38 10.03 11.22
N PRO A 214 15.57 11.05 10.88
CA PRO A 214 15.41 11.53 9.51
C PRO A 214 16.67 12.18 8.97
#